data_a881f57b10aa1ee82f1c1ce70ccac552
#
_entry.id   a881f57b10aa1ee82f1c1ce70ccac552
#
_cell.length_a   1.000
_cell.length_b   1.000
_cell.length_c   1.000
_cell.angle_alpha   90.00
_cell.angle_beta   90.00
_cell.angle_gamma   90.00
#
_symmetry.space_group_name_H-M   'P 1'
#
loop_
_entity.id
_entity.type
_entity.pdbx_description
1 polymer ?
#
loop_
_entity_poly.entity_id
_entity_poly.type
_entity_poly.pdbx_seq_one_letter_code
_entity_poly.pdbx_strand_id
1 'polypeptide(L)'
;MKRRVIKVLILLPVLYLLAFTTQSVLTYMHARDYVAQLSGEYDRATLDNQSAALASDVDRLFWLLNFPVAKQITQIAGLDFNPIRDEVTAVMRASSWLVGADAPKRYMIAFQNSAEARGTGGILGAFAIIELNKSSFSVVRTGSNAIFYWLKDVPVKVPAEFTKLYGKNPAILQNSNLSPHCPYGAEIWMGIWKEHFGEQLDGVIAVDPSALSYVLKATGPITLESGEVISSENVVSETLQKAYKRYEKDNKARKQYLVDILDAAASKITSGQYSKIEMVRAIKQGLI
;
A
#
# COMPACT_ATOMS: atom_id res chain seq x y z
N MET A 1 -40.78 -27.32 -32.83
CA MET A 1 -40.48 -26.21 -31.89
C MET A 1 -39.68 -26.66 -30.65
N LYS A 2 -40.06 -27.68 -29.91
CA LYS A 2 -39.39 -28.16 -28.68
C LYS A 2 -37.88 -28.49 -28.85
N ARG A 3 -37.45 -29.19 -29.92
CA ARG A 3 -36.05 -29.56 -30.15
C ARG A 3 -35.11 -28.34 -30.41
N ARG A 4 -35.61 -27.24 -31.01
CA ARG A 4 -34.84 -26.01 -31.24
C ARG A 4 -34.66 -25.25 -29.93
N VAL A 5 -35.68 -25.19 -29.07
CA VAL A 5 -35.63 -24.52 -27.76
C VAL A 5 -34.67 -25.25 -26.83
N ILE A 6 -34.67 -26.59 -26.79
CA ILE A 6 -33.72 -27.38 -25.98
C ILE A 6 -32.27 -27.15 -26.43
N LYS A 7 -32.00 -27.09 -27.74
CA LYS A 7 -30.66 -26.80 -28.25
C LYS A 7 -30.17 -25.40 -27.84
N VAL A 8 -31.04 -24.39 -27.85
CA VAL A 8 -30.69 -23.02 -27.41
C VAL A 8 -30.45 -22.98 -25.90
N LEU A 9 -31.27 -23.68 -25.10
CA LEU A 9 -31.14 -23.75 -23.65
C LEU A 9 -29.83 -24.42 -23.19
N ILE A 10 -29.27 -25.35 -23.98
CA ILE A 10 -27.97 -25.98 -23.69
C ILE A 10 -26.82 -25.15 -24.26
N LEU A 11 -27.00 -24.58 -25.45
CA LEU A 11 -25.90 -23.86 -26.14
C LEU A 11 -25.54 -22.55 -25.45
N LEU A 12 -26.50 -21.80 -24.91
CA LEU A 12 -26.22 -20.53 -24.24
C LEU A 12 -25.34 -20.66 -22.99
N PRO A 13 -25.58 -21.57 -22.04
CA PRO A 13 -24.69 -21.81 -20.92
C PRO A 13 -23.29 -22.27 -21.35
N VAL A 14 -23.17 -23.11 -22.40
CA VAL A 14 -21.88 -23.57 -22.91
C VAL A 14 -21.11 -22.41 -23.51
N LEU A 15 -21.72 -21.55 -24.32
CA LEU A 15 -21.10 -20.37 -24.89
C LEU A 15 -20.68 -19.38 -23.80
N TYR A 16 -21.52 -19.19 -22.78
CA TYR A 16 -21.18 -18.38 -21.62
C TYR A 16 -19.94 -18.91 -20.88
N LEU A 17 -19.87 -20.20 -20.57
CA LEU A 17 -18.74 -20.83 -19.92
C LEU A 17 -17.46 -20.71 -20.76
N LEU A 18 -17.56 -20.88 -22.07
CA LEU A 18 -16.45 -20.68 -23.00
C LEU A 18 -15.97 -19.22 -22.98
N ALA A 19 -16.88 -18.25 -23.03
CA ALA A 19 -16.54 -16.83 -22.97
C ALA A 19 -15.88 -16.48 -21.64
N PHE A 20 -16.41 -16.97 -20.52
CA PHE A 20 -15.87 -16.73 -19.19
C PHE A 20 -14.47 -17.35 -19.00
N THR A 21 -14.29 -18.60 -19.43
CA THR A 21 -12.97 -19.27 -19.34
C THR A 21 -11.94 -18.62 -20.24
N THR A 22 -12.32 -18.26 -21.48
CA THR A 22 -11.42 -17.55 -22.40
C THR A 22 -11.00 -16.20 -21.83
N GLN A 23 -11.96 -15.40 -21.33
CA GLN A 23 -11.66 -14.09 -20.73
C GLN A 23 -10.80 -14.24 -19.48
N SER A 24 -11.05 -15.24 -18.63
CA SER A 24 -10.22 -15.50 -17.44
C SER A 24 -8.78 -15.84 -17.80
N VAL A 25 -8.57 -16.65 -18.83
CA VAL A 25 -7.23 -16.99 -19.32
C VAL A 25 -6.51 -15.78 -19.92
N LEU A 26 -7.22 -14.96 -20.72
CA LEU A 26 -6.66 -13.73 -21.30
C LEU A 26 -6.27 -12.74 -20.19
N THR A 27 -7.15 -12.51 -19.23
CA THR A 27 -6.87 -11.63 -18.09
C THR A 27 -5.66 -12.12 -17.30
N TYR A 28 -5.54 -13.43 -17.06
CA TYR A 28 -4.39 -14.02 -16.40
C TYR A 28 -3.10 -13.83 -17.21
N MET A 29 -3.12 -14.06 -18.52
CA MET A 29 -1.95 -13.87 -19.38
C MET A 29 -1.48 -12.41 -19.39
N HIS A 30 -2.38 -11.47 -19.57
CA HIS A 30 -2.06 -10.04 -19.55
C HIS A 30 -1.59 -9.58 -18.16
N ALA A 31 -2.18 -10.11 -17.08
CA ALA A 31 -1.71 -9.83 -15.72
C ALA A 31 -0.29 -10.35 -15.48
N ARG A 32 0.00 -11.57 -15.94
CA ARG A 32 1.35 -12.16 -15.87
C ARG A 32 2.37 -11.32 -16.64
N ASP A 33 2.01 -10.93 -17.86
CA ASP A 33 2.91 -10.18 -18.75
C ASP A 33 3.13 -8.76 -18.19
N TYR A 34 2.08 -8.13 -17.65
CA TYR A 34 2.18 -6.85 -16.96
C TYR A 34 3.09 -6.91 -15.72
N VAL A 35 2.94 -7.94 -14.87
CA VAL A 35 3.81 -8.13 -13.69
C VAL A 35 5.26 -8.42 -14.11
N ALA A 36 5.47 -9.19 -15.19
CA ALA A 36 6.79 -9.42 -15.75
C ALA A 36 7.43 -8.11 -16.25
N GLN A 37 6.63 -7.25 -16.89
CA GLN A 37 7.08 -5.94 -17.36
C GLN A 37 7.50 -5.04 -16.19
N LEU A 38 6.72 -4.99 -15.10
CA LEU A 38 7.05 -4.21 -13.90
C LEU A 38 8.38 -4.60 -13.24
N SER A 39 8.88 -5.81 -13.52
CA SER A 39 10.14 -6.31 -12.97
C SER A 39 11.34 -6.18 -13.92
N GLY A 40 11.13 -5.62 -15.12
CA GLY A 40 12.15 -5.41 -16.16
C GLY A 40 12.37 -3.94 -16.51
N GLU A 41 13.13 -3.69 -17.57
CA GLU A 41 13.18 -2.36 -18.19
C GLU A 41 11.91 -2.13 -19.00
N TYR A 42 11.27 -1.00 -18.78
CA TYR A 42 10.06 -0.60 -19.51
C TYR A 42 10.05 0.91 -19.80
N ASP A 43 9.38 1.27 -20.88
CA ASP A 43 8.98 2.64 -21.15
C ASP A 43 7.51 2.88 -20.73
N ARG A 44 7.17 4.14 -20.51
CA ARG A 44 5.82 4.52 -20.07
C ARG A 44 4.73 4.06 -21.01
N ALA A 45 4.93 4.27 -22.34
CA ALA A 45 3.87 3.98 -23.31
C ALA A 45 3.52 2.49 -23.32
N THR A 46 4.52 1.62 -23.22
CA THR A 46 4.33 0.17 -23.11
C THR A 46 3.58 -0.18 -21.83
N LEU A 47 3.97 0.39 -20.69
CA LEU A 47 3.33 0.11 -19.40
C LEU A 47 1.89 0.62 -19.36
N ASP A 48 1.62 1.83 -19.89
CA ASP A 48 0.28 2.40 -19.98
C ASP A 48 -0.64 1.55 -20.88
N ASN A 49 -0.13 1.10 -22.03
CA ASN A 49 -0.88 0.24 -22.95
C ASN A 49 -1.23 -1.11 -22.30
N GLN A 50 -0.28 -1.74 -21.61
CA GLN A 50 -0.51 -3.02 -20.93
C GLN A 50 -1.45 -2.86 -19.73
N SER A 51 -1.30 -1.80 -18.94
CA SER A 51 -2.20 -1.52 -17.82
C SER A 51 -3.63 -1.23 -18.29
N ALA A 52 -3.79 -0.49 -19.40
CA ALA A 52 -5.10 -0.22 -19.99
C ALA A 52 -5.74 -1.49 -20.58
N ALA A 53 -4.96 -2.33 -21.24
CA ALA A 53 -5.43 -3.62 -21.75
C ALA A 53 -5.91 -4.53 -20.60
N LEU A 54 -5.11 -4.65 -19.54
CA LEU A 54 -5.46 -5.44 -18.36
C LEU A 54 -6.68 -4.89 -17.63
N ALA A 55 -6.81 -3.57 -17.49
CA ALA A 55 -7.98 -2.92 -16.92
C ALA A 55 -9.24 -3.23 -17.75
N SER A 56 -9.14 -3.20 -19.08
CA SER A 56 -10.24 -3.58 -19.98
C SER A 56 -10.64 -5.05 -19.84
N ASP A 57 -9.67 -5.95 -19.68
CA ASP A 57 -9.93 -7.37 -19.47
C ASP A 57 -10.60 -7.64 -18.13
N VAL A 58 -10.18 -6.95 -17.09
CA VAL A 58 -10.83 -6.98 -15.78
C VAL A 58 -12.28 -6.50 -15.91
N ASP A 59 -12.54 -5.38 -16.57
CA ASP A 59 -13.89 -4.88 -16.80
C ASP A 59 -14.77 -5.90 -17.54
N ARG A 60 -14.24 -6.57 -18.57
CA ARG A 60 -14.96 -7.63 -19.32
C ARG A 60 -15.26 -8.85 -18.44
N LEU A 61 -14.29 -9.25 -17.62
CA LEU A 61 -14.47 -10.37 -16.69
C LEU A 61 -15.58 -10.05 -15.66
N PHE A 62 -15.58 -8.85 -15.12
CA PHE A 62 -16.63 -8.40 -14.19
C PHE A 62 -18.00 -8.24 -14.87
N TRP A 63 -18.03 -7.82 -16.14
CA TRP A 63 -19.27 -7.82 -16.92
C TRP A 63 -19.86 -9.24 -17.05
N LEU A 64 -19.03 -10.24 -17.33
CA LEU A 64 -19.45 -11.64 -17.36
C LEU A 64 -19.95 -12.11 -15.99
N LEU A 65 -19.30 -11.75 -14.88
CA LEU A 65 -19.75 -12.08 -13.52
C LEU A 65 -21.09 -11.43 -13.15
N ASN A 66 -21.42 -10.30 -13.75
CA ASN A 66 -22.73 -9.63 -13.59
C ASN A 66 -23.82 -10.14 -14.55
N PHE A 67 -23.52 -11.11 -15.42
CA PHE A 67 -24.54 -11.74 -16.26
C PHE A 67 -25.59 -12.45 -15.38
N PRO A 68 -26.89 -12.43 -15.74
CA PRO A 68 -28.00 -12.82 -14.84
C PRO A 68 -27.79 -14.13 -14.07
N VAL A 69 -27.27 -15.15 -14.72
CA VAL A 69 -27.04 -16.47 -14.10
C VAL A 69 -25.87 -16.41 -13.10
N ALA A 70 -24.76 -15.82 -13.49
CA ALA A 70 -23.59 -15.66 -12.61
C ALA A 70 -23.89 -14.73 -11.43
N LYS A 71 -24.62 -13.65 -11.68
CA LYS A 71 -25.07 -12.71 -10.65
C LYS A 71 -25.92 -13.39 -9.57
N GLN A 72 -26.83 -14.30 -9.97
CA GLN A 72 -27.60 -15.06 -8.99
C GLN A 72 -26.70 -15.97 -8.15
N ILE A 73 -25.72 -16.64 -8.77
CA ILE A 73 -24.78 -17.51 -8.05
C ILE A 73 -23.93 -16.70 -7.06
N THR A 74 -23.38 -15.54 -7.48
CA THR A 74 -22.57 -14.68 -6.61
C THR A 74 -23.40 -14.09 -5.46
N GLN A 75 -24.66 -13.72 -5.71
CA GLN A 75 -25.57 -13.25 -4.66
C GLN A 75 -25.91 -14.34 -3.64
N ILE A 76 -26.19 -15.57 -4.09
CA ILE A 76 -26.44 -16.73 -3.20
C ILE A 76 -25.18 -17.02 -2.37
N ALA A 77 -23.97 -16.86 -2.95
CA ALA A 77 -22.70 -17.04 -2.27
C ALA A 77 -22.30 -15.85 -1.37
N GLY A 78 -23.07 -14.76 -1.36
CA GLY A 78 -22.76 -13.55 -0.58
C GLY A 78 -21.54 -12.78 -1.11
N LEU A 79 -21.22 -12.93 -2.40
CA LEU A 79 -20.05 -12.30 -3.03
C LEU A 79 -20.46 -11.08 -3.83
N ASP A 80 -19.94 -9.91 -3.49
CA ASP A 80 -19.99 -8.68 -4.31
C ASP A 80 -18.59 -8.31 -4.78
N PHE A 81 -18.38 -8.38 -6.10
CA PHE A 81 -17.09 -8.09 -6.72
C PHE A 81 -16.97 -6.64 -7.23
N ASN A 82 -18.08 -5.87 -7.25
CA ASN A 82 -18.06 -4.52 -7.85
C ASN A 82 -17.10 -3.55 -7.15
N PRO A 83 -17.03 -3.48 -5.81
CA PRO A 83 -16.07 -2.60 -5.13
C PRO A 83 -14.62 -2.95 -5.50
N ILE A 84 -14.29 -4.25 -5.55
CA ILE A 84 -12.95 -4.74 -5.90
C ILE A 84 -12.58 -4.35 -7.33
N ARG A 85 -13.53 -4.41 -8.27
CA ARG A 85 -13.31 -4.02 -9.67
C ARG A 85 -12.80 -2.58 -9.78
N ASP A 86 -13.52 -1.66 -9.17
CA ASP A 86 -13.25 -0.23 -9.31
C ASP A 86 -11.89 0.13 -8.70
N GLU A 87 -11.54 -0.47 -7.57
CA GLU A 87 -10.23 -0.31 -6.93
C GLU A 87 -9.09 -0.88 -7.80
N VAL A 88 -9.23 -2.11 -8.30
CA VAL A 88 -8.21 -2.76 -9.13
C VAL A 88 -7.98 -2.00 -10.42
N THR A 89 -9.05 -1.58 -11.11
CA THR A 89 -8.91 -0.82 -12.36
C THR A 89 -8.31 0.56 -12.14
N ALA A 90 -8.62 1.23 -11.03
CA ALA A 90 -8.03 2.52 -10.67
C ALA A 90 -6.52 2.38 -10.41
N VAL A 91 -6.10 1.37 -9.64
CA VAL A 91 -4.67 1.10 -9.38
C VAL A 91 -3.93 0.77 -10.68
N MET A 92 -4.50 -0.06 -11.55
CA MET A 92 -3.89 -0.41 -12.84
C MET A 92 -3.69 0.82 -13.72
N ARG A 93 -4.67 1.71 -13.81
CA ARG A 93 -4.57 2.95 -14.62
C ARG A 93 -3.57 3.95 -14.05
N ALA A 94 -3.35 3.96 -12.74
CA ALA A 94 -2.39 4.83 -12.09
C ALA A 94 -0.97 4.23 -11.99
N SER A 95 -0.79 2.98 -12.38
CA SER A 95 0.40 2.19 -12.07
C SER A 95 1.68 2.76 -12.68
N SER A 96 1.67 3.23 -13.92
CA SER A 96 2.83 3.82 -14.57
C SER A 96 3.31 5.07 -13.85
N TRP A 97 2.37 5.90 -13.39
CA TRP A 97 2.69 7.08 -12.57
C TRP A 97 3.22 6.67 -11.20
N LEU A 98 2.58 5.70 -10.54
CA LEU A 98 2.95 5.24 -9.19
C LEU A 98 4.37 4.68 -9.15
N VAL A 99 4.81 3.93 -10.17
CA VAL A 99 6.14 3.31 -10.22
C VAL A 99 7.24 4.21 -10.79
N GLY A 100 6.92 5.46 -11.11
CA GLY A 100 7.90 6.42 -11.63
C GLY A 100 8.37 6.12 -13.05
N ALA A 101 7.46 5.73 -13.94
CA ALA A 101 7.79 5.40 -15.33
C ALA A 101 8.34 6.60 -16.12
N ASP A 102 7.91 7.83 -15.81
CA ASP A 102 8.40 9.07 -16.46
C ASP A 102 9.59 9.67 -15.72
N ALA A 103 9.44 9.79 -14.40
CA ALA A 103 10.42 10.43 -13.52
C ALA A 103 10.39 9.73 -12.17
N PRO A 104 11.52 9.73 -11.44
CA PRO A 104 11.56 9.15 -10.09
C PRO A 104 10.44 9.69 -9.20
N LYS A 105 9.80 8.81 -8.45
CA LYS A 105 8.75 9.10 -7.48
C LYS A 105 9.22 8.84 -6.08
N ARG A 106 9.01 9.80 -5.18
CA ARG A 106 9.41 9.69 -3.78
C ARG A 106 8.20 9.58 -2.88
N TYR A 107 8.16 8.54 -2.08
CA TYR A 107 7.09 8.28 -1.12
C TYR A 107 7.64 8.21 0.29
N MET A 108 6.87 8.73 1.23
CA MET A 108 7.12 8.48 2.66
C MET A 108 6.42 7.20 3.08
N ILE A 109 7.15 6.23 3.56
CA ILE A 109 6.60 5.15 4.39
C ILE A 109 6.48 5.70 5.80
N ALA A 110 5.26 6.00 6.22
CA ALA A 110 4.97 6.56 7.53
C ALA A 110 4.68 5.42 8.52
N PHE A 111 5.66 5.10 9.37
CA PHE A 111 5.52 4.04 10.37
C PHE A 111 4.79 4.58 11.60
N GLN A 112 3.53 4.19 11.73
CA GLN A 112 2.64 4.63 12.80
C GLN A 112 2.76 3.70 14.01
N ASN A 113 2.86 4.29 15.19
CA ASN A 113 2.86 3.55 16.45
C ASN A 113 1.48 3.63 17.10
N SER A 114 0.70 2.55 17.00
CA SER A 114 -0.66 2.47 17.54
C SER A 114 -0.73 2.43 19.08
N ALA A 115 0.39 2.23 19.79
CA ALA A 115 0.44 2.39 21.24
C ALA A 115 0.21 3.86 21.67
N GLU A 116 0.44 4.81 20.76
CA GLU A 116 0.10 6.22 20.92
C GLU A 116 -0.97 6.61 19.90
N ALA A 117 -2.23 6.27 20.17
CA ALA A 117 -3.35 6.42 19.23
C ALA A 117 -3.49 7.85 18.69
N ARG A 118 -3.77 7.94 17.39
CA ARG A 118 -4.13 9.16 16.65
C ARG A 118 -5.29 8.85 15.71
N GLY A 119 -5.84 9.87 15.07
CA GLY A 119 -7.01 9.71 14.20
C GLY A 119 -6.82 8.71 13.06
N THR A 120 -5.62 8.62 12.47
CA THR A 120 -5.31 7.69 11.38
C THR A 120 -4.70 6.35 11.84
N GLY A 121 -4.70 6.03 13.14
CA GLY A 121 -4.17 4.77 13.66
C GLY A 121 -3.17 4.94 14.79
N GLY A 122 -2.10 5.70 14.60
CA GLY A 122 -1.07 5.92 15.60
C GLY A 122 -0.18 7.12 15.30
N ILE A 123 0.64 7.53 16.28
CA ILE A 123 1.62 8.59 16.06
C ILE A 123 2.63 8.16 14.99
N LEU A 124 3.03 9.06 14.10
CA LEU A 124 4.17 8.82 13.22
C LEU A 124 5.44 8.79 14.08
N GLY A 125 5.97 7.60 14.31
CA GLY A 125 7.13 7.36 15.16
C GLY A 125 8.45 7.35 14.39
N ALA A 126 8.45 6.66 13.26
CA ALA A 126 9.57 6.54 12.34
C ALA A 126 9.09 6.64 10.89
N PHE A 127 10.00 6.88 9.96
CA PHE A 127 9.69 6.95 8.54
C PHE A 127 10.85 6.43 7.68
N ALA A 128 10.51 6.01 6.47
CA ALA A 128 11.47 5.84 5.39
C ALA A 128 11.04 6.65 4.17
N ILE A 129 11.96 7.30 3.50
CA ILE A 129 11.73 7.86 2.16
C ILE A 129 12.24 6.84 1.15
N ILE A 130 11.34 6.39 0.30
CA ILE A 130 11.66 5.49 -0.80
C ILE A 130 11.59 6.25 -2.13
N GLU A 131 12.42 5.84 -3.06
CA GLU A 131 12.36 6.30 -4.44
C GLU A 131 12.05 5.12 -5.36
N LEU A 132 11.02 5.29 -6.18
CA LEU A 132 10.66 4.39 -7.27
C LEU A 132 11.06 5.06 -8.58
N ASN A 133 11.89 4.37 -9.37
CA ASN A 133 12.33 4.85 -10.66
C ASN A 133 12.30 3.67 -11.63
N LYS A 134 11.23 3.57 -12.39
CA LYS A 134 10.95 2.40 -13.23
C LYS A 134 11.00 1.12 -12.40
N SER A 135 11.85 0.17 -12.77
CA SER A 135 12.02 -1.10 -12.04
C SER A 135 12.90 -1.00 -10.78
N SER A 136 13.51 0.15 -10.52
CA SER A 136 14.35 0.33 -9.35
C SER A 136 13.57 0.82 -8.13
N PHE A 137 13.90 0.24 -6.98
CA PHE A 137 13.43 0.63 -5.67
C PHE A 137 14.63 0.91 -4.79
N SER A 138 14.67 2.07 -4.17
CA SER A 138 15.72 2.43 -3.22
C SER A 138 15.16 3.12 -1.99
N VAL A 139 15.83 2.93 -0.85
CA VAL A 139 15.57 3.69 0.38
C VAL A 139 16.54 4.86 0.41
N VAL A 140 16.00 6.08 0.32
CA VAL A 140 16.79 7.31 0.24
C VAL A 140 17.19 7.81 1.64
N ARG A 141 16.26 7.68 2.60
CA ARG A 141 16.45 8.16 3.97
C ARG A 141 15.51 7.43 4.92
N THR A 142 15.99 7.22 6.13
CA THR A 142 15.17 6.76 7.27
C THR A 142 15.38 7.72 8.44
N GLY A 143 14.46 7.68 9.37
CA GLY A 143 14.56 8.50 10.58
C GLY A 143 13.34 8.39 11.48
N SER A 144 13.42 9.08 12.61
CA SER A 144 12.30 9.20 13.55
C SER A 144 11.71 10.61 13.54
N ASN A 145 10.54 10.75 14.16
CA ASN A 145 9.87 12.03 14.34
C ASN A 145 10.70 13.05 15.18
N ALA A 146 11.81 12.62 15.77
CA ALA A 146 12.66 13.50 16.57
C ALA A 146 13.45 14.51 15.77
N ILE A 147 13.63 14.29 14.45
CA ILE A 147 14.42 15.20 13.61
C ILE A 147 13.63 16.44 13.16
N PHE A 148 12.32 16.45 13.35
CA PHE A 148 11.46 17.55 12.94
C PHE A 148 11.33 18.59 14.04
N TYR A 149 11.57 19.87 13.72
CA TYR A 149 11.21 21.00 14.57
C TYR A 149 9.72 21.33 14.42
N TRP A 150 9.17 22.02 15.40
CA TRP A 150 7.76 22.42 15.39
C TRP A 150 7.56 23.60 14.44
N LEU A 151 6.59 23.49 13.57
CA LEU A 151 6.16 24.58 12.71
C LEU A 151 5.18 25.49 13.48
N LYS A 152 5.12 26.75 13.08
CA LYS A 152 4.19 27.73 13.66
C LYS A 152 2.76 27.50 13.20
N ASP A 153 2.59 27.12 11.94
CA ASP A 153 1.29 26.93 11.28
C ASP A 153 1.29 25.61 10.49
N VAL A 154 0.10 25.09 10.23
CA VAL A 154 -0.07 23.88 9.41
C VAL A 154 0.41 24.19 7.98
N PRO A 155 1.36 23.41 7.43
CA PRO A 155 2.10 23.77 6.20
C PRO A 155 1.30 23.53 4.91
N VAL A 156 0.03 23.17 5.02
CA VAL A 156 -0.87 22.90 3.90
C VAL A 156 -2.21 23.58 4.08
N LYS A 157 -2.92 23.80 2.97
CA LYS A 157 -4.27 24.35 3.03
C LYS A 157 -5.25 23.28 3.50
N VAL A 158 -5.91 23.53 4.61
CA VAL A 158 -6.93 22.66 5.18
C VAL A 158 -8.30 23.37 5.23
N PRO A 159 -9.43 22.64 5.25
CA PRO A 159 -10.76 23.24 5.38
C PRO A 159 -10.92 24.03 6.70
N ALA A 160 -11.84 24.99 6.69
CA ALA A 160 -12.13 25.80 7.88
C ALA A 160 -12.61 24.93 9.07
N GLU A 161 -13.37 23.89 8.81
CA GLU A 161 -13.84 22.93 9.81
C GLU A 161 -12.68 22.19 10.47
N PHE A 162 -11.67 21.82 9.69
CA PHE A 162 -10.44 21.20 10.22
C PHE A 162 -9.74 22.17 11.19
N THR A 163 -9.55 23.41 10.78
CA THR A 163 -8.91 24.45 11.62
C THR A 163 -9.73 24.72 12.88
N LYS A 164 -11.07 24.72 12.79
CA LYS A 164 -11.96 24.88 13.94
C LYS A 164 -11.80 23.75 14.97
N LEU A 165 -11.60 22.50 14.51
CA LEU A 165 -11.47 21.32 15.38
C LEU A 165 -10.07 21.18 15.98
N TYR A 166 -9.01 21.37 15.19
CA TYR A 166 -7.64 21.01 15.56
C TYR A 166 -6.73 22.23 15.77
N GLY A 167 -7.14 23.43 15.35
CA GLY A 167 -6.34 24.66 15.45
C GLY A 167 -5.00 24.51 14.72
N LYS A 168 -3.92 24.90 15.41
CA LYS A 168 -2.54 24.79 14.92
C LYS A 168 -1.81 23.52 15.38
N ASN A 169 -2.44 22.68 16.19
CA ASN A 169 -1.82 21.46 16.73
C ASN A 169 -1.21 20.54 15.63
N PRO A 170 -1.84 20.37 14.47
CA PRO A 170 -1.28 19.55 13.40
C PRO A 170 0.00 20.10 12.75
N ALA A 171 0.45 21.30 13.07
CA ALA A 171 1.77 21.82 12.68
C ALA A 171 2.93 21.12 13.39
N ILE A 172 2.65 20.39 14.47
CA ILE A 172 3.59 19.53 15.19
C ILE A 172 3.44 18.12 14.64
N LEU A 173 4.54 17.50 14.17
CA LEU A 173 4.49 16.19 13.52
C LEU A 173 3.75 15.13 14.35
N GLN A 174 3.96 15.12 15.67
CA GLN A 174 3.30 14.19 16.60
C GLN A 174 1.78 14.32 16.64
N ASN A 175 1.24 15.46 16.20
CA ASN A 175 -0.19 15.78 16.18
C ASN A 175 -0.74 15.95 14.75
N SER A 176 0.08 15.76 13.73
CA SER A 176 -0.27 16.02 12.34
C SER A 176 -1.45 15.17 11.83
N ASN A 177 -1.69 14.02 12.43
CA ASN A 177 -2.72 13.06 12.07
C ASN A 177 -3.80 12.86 13.15
N LEU A 178 -4.19 13.96 13.82
CA LEU A 178 -5.33 13.96 14.77
C LEU A 178 -6.67 13.69 14.08
N SER A 179 -6.82 14.14 12.82
CA SER A 179 -8.00 13.83 12.02
C SER A 179 -8.03 12.36 11.62
N PRO A 180 -9.19 11.68 11.67
CA PRO A 180 -9.33 10.32 11.15
C PRO A 180 -9.29 10.24 9.61
N HIS A 181 -9.37 11.39 8.92
CA HIS A 181 -9.29 11.47 7.47
C HIS A 181 -7.82 11.38 7.03
N CYS A 182 -7.41 10.18 6.63
CA CYS A 182 -6.02 9.87 6.28
C CYS A 182 -5.40 10.84 5.25
N PRO A 183 -6.09 11.29 4.18
CA PRO A 183 -5.52 12.26 3.23
C PRO A 183 -5.03 13.55 3.89
N TYR A 184 -5.72 14.10 4.90
CA TYR A 184 -5.21 15.28 5.60
C TYR A 184 -3.91 15.00 6.35
N GLY A 185 -3.81 13.86 7.02
CA GLY A 185 -2.56 13.44 7.68
C GLY A 185 -1.41 13.34 6.66
N ALA A 186 -1.66 12.70 5.53
CA ALA A 186 -0.67 12.52 4.47
C ALA A 186 -0.21 13.87 3.87
N GLU A 187 -1.14 14.77 3.55
CA GLU A 187 -0.83 16.10 3.04
C GLU A 187 0.01 16.92 4.05
N ILE A 188 -0.35 16.86 5.33
CA ILE A 188 0.39 17.56 6.39
C ILE A 188 1.80 16.97 6.55
N TRP A 189 1.98 15.64 6.50
CA TRP A 189 3.30 15.02 6.56
C TRP A 189 4.17 15.42 5.37
N MET A 190 3.63 15.44 4.16
CA MET A 190 4.35 15.92 2.97
C MET A 190 4.69 17.40 3.07
N GLY A 191 3.78 18.22 3.60
CA GLY A 191 4.01 19.65 3.85
C GLY A 191 5.10 19.89 4.90
N ILE A 192 5.07 19.18 6.03
CA ILE A 192 6.11 19.24 7.07
C ILE A 192 7.46 18.81 6.47
N TRP A 193 7.48 17.74 5.67
CA TRP A 193 8.69 17.29 4.97
C TRP A 193 9.27 18.38 4.09
N LYS A 194 8.44 19.00 3.27
CA LYS A 194 8.84 20.08 2.37
C LYS A 194 9.42 21.29 3.11
N GLU A 195 8.82 21.70 4.23
CA GLU A 195 9.33 22.81 5.05
C GLU A 195 10.71 22.50 5.67
N HIS A 196 10.95 21.23 6.03
CA HIS A 196 12.22 20.84 6.69
C HIS A 196 13.35 20.57 5.70
N PHE A 197 13.05 19.98 4.53
CA PHE A 197 14.07 19.48 3.61
C PHE A 197 14.04 20.15 2.24
N GLY A 198 13.06 21.00 1.96
CA GLY A 198 12.88 21.62 0.64
C GLY A 198 12.48 20.64 -0.47
N GLU A 199 12.20 19.38 -0.14
CA GLU A 199 11.91 18.31 -1.07
C GLU A 199 10.41 18.06 -1.16
N GLN A 200 9.91 17.81 -2.39
CA GLN A 200 8.51 17.41 -2.62
C GLN A 200 8.42 15.88 -2.61
N LEU A 201 7.43 15.35 -1.89
CA LEU A 201 7.06 13.94 -1.97
C LEU A 201 5.84 13.77 -2.87
N ASP A 202 5.74 12.61 -3.53
CA ASP A 202 4.63 12.25 -4.42
C ASP A 202 3.47 11.58 -3.67
N GLY A 203 3.73 11.07 -2.46
CA GLY A 203 2.70 10.46 -1.63
C GLY A 203 3.22 9.89 -0.32
N VAL A 204 2.27 9.31 0.44
CA VAL A 204 2.55 8.67 1.72
C VAL A 204 1.89 7.29 1.75
N ILE A 205 2.61 6.31 2.26
CA ILE A 205 2.11 4.97 2.57
C ILE A 205 2.21 4.82 4.09
N ALA A 206 1.05 4.83 4.75
CA ALA A 206 0.99 4.62 6.19
C ALA A 206 1.02 3.12 6.51
N VAL A 207 1.91 2.72 7.41
CA VAL A 207 2.06 1.35 7.86
C VAL A 207 2.15 1.32 9.39
N ASP A 208 1.77 0.20 9.98
CA ASP A 208 1.89 -0.06 11.41
C ASP A 208 2.70 -1.34 11.68
N PRO A 209 2.98 -1.70 12.94
CA PRO A 209 3.68 -2.93 13.27
C PRO A 209 2.98 -4.21 12.80
N SER A 210 1.65 -4.20 12.64
CA SER A 210 0.91 -5.35 12.12
C SER A 210 1.20 -5.54 10.64
N ALA A 211 1.17 -4.46 9.85
CA ALA A 211 1.56 -4.50 8.45
C ALA A 211 3.02 -4.97 8.29
N LEU A 212 3.93 -4.50 9.15
CA LEU A 212 5.31 -4.96 9.16
C LEU A 212 5.43 -6.46 9.48
N SER A 213 4.58 -7.00 10.36
CA SER A 213 4.58 -8.44 10.64
C SER A 213 4.25 -9.27 9.40
N TYR A 214 3.31 -8.82 8.58
CA TYR A 214 2.99 -9.48 7.30
C TYR A 214 4.15 -9.39 6.31
N VAL A 215 4.82 -8.25 6.23
CA VAL A 215 6.03 -8.10 5.41
C VAL A 215 7.13 -9.07 5.88
N LEU A 216 7.41 -9.14 7.18
CA LEU A 216 8.41 -10.05 7.73
C LEU A 216 8.04 -11.53 7.55
N LYS A 217 6.76 -11.86 7.47
CA LYS A 217 6.32 -13.22 7.11
C LYS A 217 6.72 -13.58 5.68
N ALA A 218 6.68 -12.62 4.76
CA ALA A 218 7.05 -12.82 3.36
C ALA A 218 8.57 -12.78 3.13
N THR A 219 9.29 -11.90 3.84
CA THR A 219 10.74 -11.70 3.65
C THR A 219 11.61 -12.56 4.57
N GLY A 220 11.03 -13.12 5.63
CA GLY A 220 11.76 -13.74 6.74
C GLY A 220 12.21 -12.72 7.80
N PRO A 221 12.74 -13.21 8.94
CA PRO A 221 13.18 -12.37 10.04
C PRO A 221 14.36 -11.46 9.64
N ILE A 222 14.52 -10.38 10.39
CA ILE A 222 15.63 -9.45 10.32
C ILE A 222 16.47 -9.55 11.60
N THR A 223 17.76 -9.26 11.47
CA THR A 223 18.70 -9.20 12.62
C THR A 223 19.21 -7.77 12.72
N LEU A 224 19.03 -7.16 13.88
CA LEU A 224 19.53 -5.84 14.19
C LEU A 224 21.06 -5.89 14.45
N GLU A 225 21.75 -4.76 14.41
CA GLU A 225 23.18 -4.66 14.74
C GLU A 225 23.48 -5.15 16.17
N SER A 226 22.52 -5.03 17.07
CA SER A 226 22.61 -5.58 18.44
C SER A 226 22.63 -7.11 18.49
N GLY A 227 22.37 -7.81 17.39
CA GLY A 227 22.17 -9.25 17.33
C GLY A 227 20.74 -9.70 17.65
N GLU A 228 19.84 -8.77 17.99
CA GLU A 228 18.42 -9.08 18.25
C GLU A 228 17.71 -9.49 16.97
N VAL A 229 16.92 -10.56 17.02
CA VAL A 229 16.14 -11.05 15.88
C VAL A 229 14.70 -10.60 15.98
N ILE A 230 14.24 -9.88 14.99
CA ILE A 230 12.85 -9.42 14.83
C ILE A 230 12.18 -10.23 13.74
N SER A 231 11.06 -10.85 14.08
CA SER A 231 10.29 -11.73 13.19
C SER A 231 8.83 -11.28 13.09
N SER A 232 8.07 -11.93 12.21
CA SER A 232 6.62 -11.73 12.10
C SER A 232 5.86 -11.97 13.41
N GLU A 233 6.38 -12.87 14.27
CA GLU A 233 5.74 -13.28 15.52
C GLU A 233 6.00 -12.28 16.66
N ASN A 234 7.14 -11.57 16.65
CA ASN A 234 7.52 -10.72 17.76
C ASN A 234 7.50 -9.21 17.47
N VAL A 235 7.55 -8.77 16.21
CA VAL A 235 7.68 -7.35 15.85
C VAL A 235 6.61 -6.45 16.49
N VAL A 236 5.38 -6.92 16.58
CA VAL A 236 4.27 -6.15 17.18
C VAL A 236 4.53 -5.95 18.67
N SER A 237 4.88 -7.01 19.40
CA SER A 237 5.17 -6.92 20.84
C SER A 237 6.46 -6.14 21.12
N GLU A 238 7.49 -6.31 20.29
CA GLU A 238 8.75 -5.55 20.43
C GLU A 238 8.53 -4.05 20.27
N THR A 239 7.77 -3.64 19.23
CA THR A 239 7.57 -2.21 18.94
C THR A 239 6.53 -1.52 19.83
N LEU A 240 5.42 -2.22 20.18
CA LEU A 240 4.30 -1.61 20.92
C LEU A 240 4.38 -1.75 22.44
N GLN A 241 5.14 -2.73 22.95
CA GLN A 241 5.17 -3.03 24.38
C GLN A 241 6.59 -3.06 24.94
N LYS A 242 7.46 -3.94 24.41
CA LYS A 242 8.77 -4.19 25.00
C LYS A 242 9.72 -3.00 24.82
N ALA A 243 9.69 -2.29 23.69
CA ALA A 243 10.47 -1.09 23.49
C ALA A 243 10.11 -0.01 24.54
N TYR A 244 8.82 0.16 24.88
CA TYR A 244 8.39 1.12 25.90
C TYR A 244 8.90 0.76 27.28
N LYS A 245 8.90 -0.51 27.66
CA LYS A 245 9.45 -0.98 28.94
C LYS A 245 10.97 -0.88 28.98
N ARG A 246 11.65 -1.33 27.91
CA ARG A 246 13.11 -1.36 27.80
C ARG A 246 13.73 0.04 27.86
N TYR A 247 13.10 1.01 27.22
CA TYR A 247 13.56 2.38 27.08
C TYR A 247 12.66 3.40 27.79
N GLU A 248 12.05 3.02 28.91
CA GLU A 248 11.09 3.84 29.65
C GLU A 248 11.62 5.25 29.96
N LYS A 249 12.92 5.35 30.31
CA LYS A 249 13.60 6.59 30.66
C LYS A 249 14.44 7.18 29.53
N ASP A 250 14.51 6.50 28.40
CA ASP A 250 15.30 6.95 27.23
C ASP A 250 14.48 6.91 25.93
N ASN A 251 13.66 7.94 25.76
CA ASN A 251 12.83 8.10 24.56
C ASN A 251 13.67 8.21 23.27
N LYS A 252 14.93 8.71 23.36
CA LYS A 252 15.81 8.79 22.21
C LYS A 252 16.26 7.40 21.75
N ALA A 253 16.69 6.56 22.68
CA ALA A 253 17.05 5.18 22.38
C ALA A 253 15.85 4.36 21.88
N ARG A 254 14.64 4.59 22.43
CA ARG A 254 13.41 3.95 21.92
C ARG A 254 13.14 4.30 20.46
N LYS A 255 13.27 5.58 20.11
CA LYS A 255 13.07 6.03 18.73
C LYS A 255 14.13 5.46 17.79
N GLN A 256 15.38 5.40 18.23
CA GLN A 256 16.46 4.78 17.45
C GLN A 256 16.17 3.30 17.20
N TYR A 257 15.76 2.55 18.20
CA TYR A 257 15.38 1.16 18.06
C TYR A 257 14.29 0.92 17.01
N LEU A 258 13.29 1.81 16.92
CA LEU A 258 12.27 1.73 15.87
C LEU A 258 12.85 2.03 14.48
N VAL A 259 13.80 2.96 14.38
CA VAL A 259 14.52 3.24 13.13
C VAL A 259 15.37 2.04 12.73
N ASP A 260 16.09 1.40 13.66
CA ASP A 260 16.93 0.23 13.39
C ASP A 260 16.11 -0.95 12.83
N ILE A 261 14.89 -1.17 13.38
CA ILE A 261 13.95 -2.17 12.84
C ILE A 261 13.53 -1.80 11.41
N LEU A 262 13.21 -0.53 11.16
CA LEU A 262 12.78 -0.07 9.85
C LEU A 262 13.91 -0.18 8.81
N ASP A 263 15.15 0.17 9.18
CA ASP A 263 16.34 0.07 8.34
C ASP A 263 16.65 -1.39 7.96
N ALA A 264 16.61 -2.28 8.94
CA ALA A 264 16.83 -3.69 8.70
C ALA A 264 15.74 -4.29 7.80
N ALA A 265 14.46 -3.92 8.01
CA ALA A 265 13.36 -4.35 7.15
C ALA A 265 13.48 -3.79 5.73
N ALA A 266 13.84 -2.51 5.59
CA ALA A 266 14.08 -1.86 4.31
C ALA A 266 15.23 -2.54 3.53
N SER A 267 16.33 -2.84 4.21
CA SER A 267 17.47 -3.59 3.65
C SER A 267 17.06 -4.99 3.17
N LYS A 268 16.22 -5.67 3.95
CA LYS A 268 15.69 -6.98 3.57
C LYS A 268 14.81 -6.93 2.33
N ILE A 269 13.94 -5.90 2.23
CA ILE A 269 13.07 -5.68 1.06
C ILE A 269 13.91 -5.34 -0.17
N THR A 270 14.89 -4.43 -0.05
CA THR A 270 15.74 -4.03 -1.16
C THR A 270 16.65 -5.14 -1.68
N SER A 271 16.99 -6.12 -0.84
CA SER A 271 17.77 -7.30 -1.28
C SER A 271 17.05 -8.15 -2.33
N GLY A 272 15.72 -8.04 -2.43
CA GLY A 272 14.91 -8.85 -3.35
C GLY A 272 14.88 -10.35 -3.06
N GLN A 273 15.50 -10.80 -1.97
CA GLN A 273 15.63 -12.22 -1.61
C GLN A 273 14.39 -12.72 -0.85
N TYR A 274 13.24 -12.69 -1.51
CA TYR A 274 11.96 -13.16 -0.97
C TYR A 274 10.99 -13.55 -2.09
N SER A 275 9.93 -14.28 -1.73
CA SER A 275 8.87 -14.64 -2.67
C SER A 275 8.02 -13.41 -3.00
N LYS A 276 8.01 -13.00 -4.27
CA LYS A 276 7.16 -11.89 -4.76
C LYS A 276 5.66 -12.18 -4.50
N ILE A 277 5.24 -13.43 -4.61
CA ILE A 277 3.85 -13.85 -4.37
C ILE A 277 3.48 -13.65 -2.90
N GLU A 278 4.35 -14.07 -1.97
CA GLU A 278 4.12 -13.87 -0.54
C GLU A 278 4.14 -12.38 -0.16
N MET A 279 4.98 -11.57 -0.81
CA MET A 279 4.97 -10.11 -0.61
C MET A 279 3.64 -9.49 -1.06
N VAL A 280 3.09 -9.87 -2.22
CA VAL A 280 1.77 -9.40 -2.66
C VAL A 280 0.67 -9.79 -1.67
N ARG A 281 0.72 -11.01 -1.12
CA ARG A 281 -0.21 -11.45 -0.07
C ARG A 281 -0.05 -10.62 1.22
N ALA A 282 1.19 -10.34 1.62
CA ALA A 282 1.50 -9.51 2.78
C ALA A 282 0.94 -8.08 2.63
N ILE A 283 1.16 -7.47 1.48
CA ILE A 283 0.62 -6.12 1.18
C ILE A 283 -0.90 -6.14 1.24
N LYS A 284 -1.55 -7.13 0.62
CA LYS A 284 -3.01 -7.26 0.67
C LYS A 284 -3.53 -7.38 2.11
N GLN A 285 -2.86 -8.14 2.97
CA GLN A 285 -3.23 -8.28 4.39
C GLN A 285 -3.02 -7.00 5.19
N GLY A 286 -2.05 -6.18 4.82
CA GLY A 286 -1.75 -4.91 5.49
C GLY A 286 -2.63 -3.73 5.05
N LEU A 287 -3.44 -3.90 4.00
CA LEU A 287 -4.34 -2.87 3.46
C LEU A 287 -5.79 -2.96 4.00
N ILE A 288 -6.08 -3.87 4.94
CA ILE A 288 -7.43 -4.10 5.50
C ILE A 288 -7.63 -3.27 6.76
#